data_bf16ce31bf84093e9f9350dfd631e459
#
_entry.id   bf16ce31bf84093e9f9350dfd631e459
#
_cell.length_a   1.000
_cell.length_b   1.000
_cell.length_c   1.000
_cell.angle_alpha   90.00
_cell.angle_beta   90.00
_cell.angle_gamma   90.00
#
_symmetry.space_group_name_H-M   'P 1'
#
loop_
_entity.id
_entity.type
_entity.pdbx_description
1 polymer ?
#
loop_
_entity_poly.entity_id
_entity_poly.type
_entity_poly.pdbx_seq_one_letter_code
_entity_poly.pdbx_strand_id
1 'polypeptide(L)'
;GFEAQPSALLEKTDIIASTPHALVDLVNTFSPEENQEAAGQSVISLMQTQLQREANQGWELKCLPRPWKDVRDAETDEPKSFESVTKVPFPTVTVPNPVLNGARPLFPEVYLSVYANQEVDTVPSTTDISSSLIRDALVDTINLLDFNRVATAKFLIDIACYFPTTTFVKRATPFDRMRELAGEVQPWKPEDVAVDAVFSQLFQLPASEHKLVYYHSVLTECCKIAPAAIAPSLGRAIRFLYNSLETMDLELSNRFLDWFAHHLSNFGFTWKWSEWYVENASFHML
;
A
#
# COMPACT_ATOMS: atom_id res chain seq x y z
N GLY A 1 24.02 -21.69 0.21
CA GLY A 1 23.17 -22.56 -0.64
C GLY A 1 21.80 -21.99 -0.97
N PHE A 2 21.18 -21.19 -0.07
CA PHE A 2 19.85 -20.65 -0.34
C PHE A 2 19.86 -19.42 -1.28
N GLU A 3 20.91 -18.66 -1.33
CA GLU A 3 21.00 -17.42 -2.15
C GLU A 3 21.03 -17.66 -3.67
N ALA A 4 21.60 -18.77 -4.11
CA ALA A 4 21.70 -19.09 -5.52
C ALA A 4 20.36 -19.49 -6.16
N GLN A 5 19.43 -20.05 -5.39
CA GLN A 5 18.12 -20.48 -5.90
C GLN A 5 17.17 -19.30 -6.17
N PRO A 6 17.03 -18.30 -5.28
CA PRO A 6 16.24 -17.11 -5.55
C PRO A 6 16.74 -16.33 -6.77
N SER A 7 18.06 -16.16 -6.91
CA SER A 7 18.65 -15.46 -8.06
C SER A 7 18.35 -16.16 -9.40
N ALA A 8 18.51 -17.49 -9.45
CA ALA A 8 18.17 -18.27 -10.64
C ALA A 8 16.67 -18.25 -10.96
N LEU A 9 15.79 -18.11 -9.95
CA LEU A 9 14.36 -17.94 -10.14
C LEU A 9 14.04 -16.56 -10.70
N LEU A 10 14.67 -15.51 -10.18
CA LEU A 10 14.49 -14.13 -10.67
C LEU A 10 14.89 -13.98 -12.14
N GLU A 11 15.98 -14.62 -12.58
CA GLU A 11 16.38 -14.63 -13.99
C GLU A 11 15.30 -15.29 -14.89
N LYS A 12 14.66 -16.35 -14.42
CA LYS A 12 13.60 -17.03 -15.18
C LYS A 12 12.29 -16.22 -15.22
N THR A 13 11.99 -15.50 -14.16
CA THR A 13 10.76 -14.68 -14.08
C THR A 13 10.88 -13.35 -14.79
N ASP A 14 12.10 -12.89 -15.07
CA ASP A 14 12.37 -11.62 -15.73
C ASP A 14 11.71 -11.52 -17.11
N ILE A 15 11.74 -12.58 -17.90
CA ILE A 15 11.09 -12.64 -19.22
C ILE A 15 9.57 -12.44 -19.10
N ILE A 16 8.97 -13.02 -18.07
CA ILE A 16 7.51 -12.90 -17.82
C ILE A 16 7.17 -11.49 -17.35
N ALA A 17 7.97 -10.97 -16.43
CA ALA A 17 7.76 -9.66 -15.81
C ALA A 17 8.00 -8.50 -16.79
N SER A 18 8.93 -8.65 -17.75
CA SER A 18 9.23 -7.63 -18.75
C SER A 18 8.23 -7.60 -19.91
N THR A 19 7.32 -8.57 -20.02
CA THR A 19 6.32 -8.60 -21.08
C THR A 19 5.12 -7.74 -20.72
N PRO A 20 4.88 -6.59 -21.36
CA PRO A 20 3.78 -5.71 -21.04
C PRO A 20 2.43 -6.40 -21.33
N HIS A 21 1.42 -6.02 -20.58
CA HIS A 21 0.05 -6.44 -20.88
C HIS A 21 -0.44 -5.76 -22.16
N ALA A 22 -1.17 -6.48 -23.01
CA ALA A 22 -1.62 -5.96 -24.31
C ALA A 22 -2.54 -4.71 -24.22
N LEU A 23 -3.17 -4.50 -23.06
CA LEU A 23 -4.08 -3.39 -22.79
C LEU A 23 -3.49 -2.35 -21.82
N VAL A 24 -2.19 -2.35 -21.56
CA VAL A 24 -1.58 -1.44 -20.59
C VAL A 24 -1.82 0.03 -20.96
N ASP A 25 -1.79 0.36 -22.24
CA ASP A 25 -2.01 1.73 -22.74
C ASP A 25 -3.45 2.23 -22.59
N LEU A 26 -4.39 1.35 -22.23
CA LEU A 26 -5.78 1.73 -21.99
C LEU A 26 -6.02 2.18 -20.55
N VAL A 27 -5.05 2.00 -19.66
CA VAL A 27 -5.18 2.39 -18.25
C VAL A 27 -4.46 3.71 -18.03
N ASN A 28 -5.23 4.77 -17.86
CA ASN A 28 -4.69 6.05 -17.44
C ASN A 28 -4.36 5.98 -15.93
N THR A 29 -3.08 5.85 -15.64
CA THR A 29 -2.59 5.99 -14.28
C THR A 29 -2.50 7.49 -13.96
N PHE A 30 -3.01 7.90 -12.81
CA PHE A 30 -2.88 9.29 -12.34
C PHE A 30 -1.55 9.52 -11.62
N SER A 31 -0.46 9.03 -12.20
CA SER A 31 0.87 9.39 -11.76
C SER A 31 1.23 10.76 -12.32
N PRO A 32 1.72 11.70 -11.50
CA PRO A 32 2.27 12.96 -11.99
C PRO A 32 3.39 12.72 -13.01
N GLU A 33 3.50 13.60 -14.00
CA GLU A 33 4.46 13.50 -15.12
C GLU A 33 5.92 13.33 -14.67
N GLU A 34 6.26 13.74 -13.46
CA GLU A 34 7.63 13.69 -12.92
C GLU A 34 8.10 12.26 -12.55
N ASN A 35 7.20 11.28 -12.45
CA ASN A 35 7.52 9.89 -12.12
C ASN A 35 7.05 8.90 -13.21
N GLN A 36 7.29 9.23 -14.47
CA GLN A 36 6.94 8.37 -15.61
C GLN A 36 7.56 6.96 -15.55
N GLU A 37 8.67 6.77 -14.84
CA GLU A 37 9.28 5.44 -14.69
C GLU A 37 8.41 4.46 -13.87
N ALA A 38 7.58 4.95 -12.97
CA ALA A 38 6.64 4.13 -12.19
C ALA A 38 5.22 4.14 -12.79
N ALA A 39 4.90 5.12 -13.63
CA ALA A 39 3.62 5.23 -14.30
C ALA A 39 3.47 4.14 -15.36
N GLY A 40 2.46 3.30 -15.22
CA GLY A 40 2.16 2.24 -16.19
C GLY A 40 2.94 0.93 -16.00
N GLN A 41 3.79 0.82 -14.97
CA GLN A 41 4.38 -0.47 -14.64
C GLN A 41 3.30 -1.44 -14.13
N SER A 42 3.28 -2.64 -14.69
CA SER A 42 2.43 -3.70 -14.13
C SER A 42 2.91 -4.07 -12.73
N VAL A 43 2.00 -4.52 -11.87
CA VAL A 43 2.35 -5.01 -10.52
C VAL A 43 3.45 -6.08 -10.59
N ILE A 44 3.42 -6.95 -11.60
CA ILE A 44 4.41 -8.02 -11.80
C ILE A 44 5.80 -7.45 -12.12
N SER A 45 5.90 -6.46 -13.02
CA SER A 45 7.17 -5.78 -13.32
C SER A 45 7.74 -5.07 -12.12
N LEU A 46 6.87 -4.41 -11.36
CA LEU A 46 7.27 -3.71 -10.14
C LEU A 46 7.80 -4.69 -9.09
N MET A 47 7.10 -5.81 -8.85
CA MET A 47 7.55 -6.87 -7.95
C MET A 47 8.90 -7.46 -8.38
N GLN A 48 9.10 -7.69 -9.67
CA GLN A 48 10.38 -8.17 -10.19
C GLN A 48 11.52 -7.20 -9.86
N THR A 49 11.31 -5.91 -10.09
CA THR A 49 12.29 -4.86 -9.76
C THR A 49 12.59 -4.80 -8.27
N GLN A 50 11.56 -4.88 -7.42
CA GLN A 50 11.69 -4.91 -5.96
C GLN A 50 12.50 -6.12 -5.49
N LEU A 51 12.19 -7.31 -6.02
CA LEU A 51 12.90 -8.55 -5.67
C LEU A 51 14.35 -8.53 -6.14
N GLN A 52 14.65 -8.01 -7.33
CA GLN A 52 16.02 -7.83 -7.82
C GLN A 52 16.81 -6.88 -6.92
N ARG A 53 16.20 -5.78 -6.50
CA ARG A 53 16.82 -4.82 -5.58
C ARG A 53 17.10 -5.45 -4.22
N GLU A 54 16.15 -6.20 -3.68
CA GLU A 54 16.31 -6.89 -2.40
C GLU A 54 17.38 -8.00 -2.47
N ALA A 55 17.45 -8.74 -3.58
CA ALA A 55 18.51 -9.73 -3.82
C ALA A 55 19.90 -9.08 -3.77
N ASN A 56 20.07 -7.90 -4.36
CA ASN A 56 21.33 -7.15 -4.32
C ASN A 56 21.68 -6.63 -2.92
N GLN A 57 20.68 -6.47 -2.03
CA GLN A 57 20.83 -6.07 -0.64
C GLN A 57 20.98 -7.27 0.33
N GLY A 58 21.04 -8.51 -0.20
CA GLY A 58 21.22 -9.71 0.60
C GLY A 58 19.97 -10.21 1.33
N TRP A 59 18.78 -9.89 0.82
CA TRP A 59 17.50 -10.37 1.37
C TRP A 59 17.26 -9.94 2.82
N GLU A 60 17.60 -8.71 3.17
CA GLU A 60 17.43 -8.22 4.55
C GLU A 60 15.97 -8.12 4.99
N LEU A 61 15.04 -7.81 4.10
CA LEU A 61 13.61 -7.69 4.38
C LEU A 61 13.32 -6.92 5.69
N LYS A 62 13.84 -5.70 5.80
CA LYS A 62 13.89 -4.89 7.05
C LYS A 62 12.52 -4.63 7.66
N CYS A 63 11.46 -4.60 6.85
CA CYS A 63 10.08 -4.37 7.32
C CYS A 63 9.47 -5.58 8.04
N LEU A 64 10.05 -6.76 7.91
CA LEU A 64 9.51 -7.95 8.56
C LEU A 64 9.99 -8.07 10.02
N PRO A 65 9.08 -8.39 10.96
CA PRO A 65 9.45 -8.59 12.36
C PRO A 65 10.38 -9.79 12.52
N ARG A 66 11.42 -9.61 13.32
CA ARG A 66 12.42 -10.65 13.63
C ARG A 66 12.51 -10.89 15.13
N PRO A 67 11.45 -11.41 15.75
CA PRO A 67 11.38 -11.52 17.20
C PRO A 67 12.49 -12.37 17.80
N TRP A 68 13.08 -13.30 17.01
CA TRP A 68 14.19 -14.12 17.44
C TRP A 68 15.52 -13.36 17.60
N LYS A 69 15.68 -12.18 16.99
CA LYS A 69 16.90 -11.36 17.13
C LYS A 69 16.94 -10.58 18.44
N ASP A 70 15.77 -10.29 19.00
CA ASP A 70 15.62 -9.45 20.18
C ASP A 70 15.50 -10.25 21.47
N VAL A 71 15.56 -11.59 21.39
CA VAL A 71 15.49 -12.46 22.57
C VAL A 71 16.83 -12.45 23.26
N ARG A 72 16.86 -11.86 24.47
CA ARG A 72 18.00 -11.89 25.37
C ARG A 72 17.83 -12.98 26.41
N ASP A 73 18.94 -13.52 26.86
CA ASP A 73 18.96 -14.44 27.99
C ASP A 73 18.63 -13.64 29.26
N ALA A 74 17.68 -14.15 30.05
CA ALA A 74 17.18 -13.44 31.25
C ALA A 74 18.23 -13.34 32.36
N GLU A 75 19.31 -14.18 32.32
CA GLU A 75 20.36 -14.23 33.35
C GLU A 75 21.61 -13.44 32.93
N THR A 76 21.93 -13.42 31.62
CA THR A 76 23.19 -12.84 31.12
C THR A 76 23.02 -11.54 30.34
N ASP A 77 21.78 -11.18 29.98
CA ASP A 77 21.43 -10.07 29.06
C ASP A 77 22.13 -10.15 27.69
N GLU A 78 22.71 -11.32 27.37
CA GLU A 78 23.31 -11.57 26.06
C GLU A 78 22.28 -12.02 25.02
N PRO A 79 22.52 -11.76 23.72
CA PRO A 79 21.62 -12.25 22.67
C PRO A 79 21.56 -13.78 22.73
N LYS A 80 20.34 -14.31 22.84
CA LYS A 80 20.14 -15.77 22.94
C LYS A 80 20.46 -16.43 21.61
N SER A 81 21.45 -17.33 21.61
CA SER A 81 21.75 -18.15 20.43
C SER A 81 20.73 -19.27 20.29
N PHE A 82 20.13 -19.36 19.10
CA PHE A 82 19.20 -20.43 18.74
C PHE A 82 19.87 -21.59 18.00
N GLU A 83 21.21 -21.69 18.05
CA GLU A 83 21.96 -22.75 17.39
C GLU A 83 21.60 -24.16 17.89
N SER A 84 21.14 -24.25 19.13
CA SER A 84 20.70 -25.51 19.76
C SER A 84 19.24 -25.88 19.47
N VAL A 85 18.49 -25.06 18.79
CA VAL A 85 17.08 -25.34 18.49
C VAL A 85 16.99 -26.38 17.38
N THR A 86 16.22 -27.43 17.61
CA THR A 86 15.93 -28.45 16.60
C THR A 86 15.31 -27.81 15.37
N LYS A 87 15.97 -27.94 14.21
CA LYS A 87 15.44 -27.42 12.95
C LYS A 87 14.12 -28.12 12.59
N VAL A 88 13.06 -27.36 12.49
CA VAL A 88 11.77 -27.87 12.01
C VAL A 88 11.78 -27.79 10.48
N PRO A 89 11.53 -28.90 9.76
CA PRO A 89 11.43 -28.84 8.31
C PRO A 89 10.21 -28.00 7.89
N PHE A 90 10.37 -27.17 6.89
CA PHE A 90 9.23 -26.46 6.30
C PHE A 90 8.26 -27.48 5.67
N PRO A 91 6.95 -27.24 5.79
CA PRO A 91 5.99 -28.07 5.08
C PRO A 91 6.19 -27.94 3.56
N THR A 92 5.97 -29.04 2.86
CA THR A 92 6.00 -29.04 1.40
C THR A 92 4.84 -28.20 0.87
N VAL A 93 5.15 -27.10 0.21
CA VAL A 93 4.15 -26.26 -0.46
C VAL A 93 4.05 -26.72 -1.91
N THR A 94 2.87 -27.20 -2.30
CA THR A 94 2.58 -27.54 -3.70
C THR A 94 2.01 -26.31 -4.40
N VAL A 95 2.77 -25.74 -5.32
CA VAL A 95 2.27 -24.64 -6.16
C VAL A 95 1.43 -25.28 -7.28
N PRO A 96 0.15 -24.91 -7.45
CA PRO A 96 -0.68 -25.40 -8.53
C PRO A 96 -0.06 -25.05 -9.89
N ASN A 97 -0.25 -25.93 -10.87
CA ASN A 97 0.24 -25.67 -12.22
C ASN A 97 -0.45 -24.42 -12.80
N PRO A 98 0.28 -23.37 -13.17
CA PRO A 98 -0.29 -22.12 -13.68
C PRO A 98 -1.13 -22.31 -14.94
N VAL A 99 -0.88 -23.37 -15.73
CA VAL A 99 -1.71 -23.71 -16.90
C VAL A 99 -3.15 -24.07 -16.52
N LEU A 100 -3.38 -24.51 -15.29
CA LEU A 100 -4.71 -24.86 -14.79
C LEU A 100 -5.42 -23.67 -14.11
N ASN A 101 -4.76 -22.54 -13.93
CA ASN A 101 -5.27 -21.38 -13.19
C ASN A 101 -6.04 -20.38 -14.05
N GLY A 102 -6.47 -20.76 -15.23
CA GLY A 102 -7.30 -19.94 -16.09
C GLY A 102 -6.55 -18.99 -17.01
N ALA A 103 -7.30 -18.17 -17.73
CA ALA A 103 -6.76 -17.20 -18.66
C ALA A 103 -6.03 -16.07 -17.91
N ARG A 104 -5.06 -15.44 -18.61
CA ARG A 104 -4.47 -14.18 -18.12
C ARG A 104 -5.59 -13.18 -17.76
N PRO A 105 -5.40 -12.35 -16.72
CA PRO A 105 -6.33 -11.28 -16.43
C PRO A 105 -6.64 -10.49 -17.72
N LEU A 106 -7.91 -10.24 -17.98
CA LEU A 106 -8.33 -9.48 -19.17
C LEU A 106 -7.94 -8.00 -19.06
N PHE A 107 -7.52 -7.56 -17.89
CA PHE A 107 -7.18 -6.18 -17.59
C PHE A 107 -5.80 -6.11 -16.95
N PRO A 108 -4.97 -5.10 -17.26
CA PRO A 108 -3.68 -4.93 -16.63
C PRO A 108 -3.86 -4.56 -15.15
N GLU A 109 -3.13 -5.24 -14.28
CA GLU A 109 -3.02 -4.84 -12.89
C GLU A 109 -2.03 -3.69 -12.77
N VAL A 110 -2.51 -2.54 -12.33
CA VAL A 110 -1.73 -1.32 -12.14
C VAL A 110 -1.57 -1.04 -10.67
N TYR A 111 -0.35 -0.73 -10.26
CA TYR A 111 -0.09 -0.30 -8.91
C TYR A 111 -0.58 1.14 -8.70
N LEU A 112 -1.45 1.33 -7.72
CA LEU A 112 -2.00 2.62 -7.37
C LEU A 112 -1.65 2.97 -5.92
N SER A 113 -1.15 4.18 -5.71
CA SER A 113 -0.97 4.75 -4.38
C SER A 113 -1.40 6.22 -4.38
N VAL A 114 -2.18 6.60 -3.39
CA VAL A 114 -2.63 7.99 -3.20
C VAL A 114 -1.60 8.86 -2.48
N TYR A 115 -0.49 8.27 -2.02
CA TYR A 115 0.57 8.97 -1.28
C TYR A 115 1.96 8.83 -1.90
N ALA A 116 2.14 8.06 -2.98
CA ALA A 116 3.46 7.73 -3.54
C ALA A 116 4.24 8.94 -4.07
N ASN A 117 3.59 10.05 -4.39
CA ASN A 117 4.20 11.22 -5.03
C ASN A 117 4.00 12.50 -4.22
N GLN A 118 4.01 12.39 -2.91
CA GLN A 118 3.93 13.56 -2.04
C GLN A 118 5.33 14.14 -1.75
N GLU A 119 5.38 15.41 -1.38
CA GLU A 119 6.61 16.13 -1.01
C GLU A 119 7.43 15.41 0.09
N VAL A 120 6.77 14.62 0.92
CA VAL A 120 7.39 13.81 1.99
C VAL A 120 6.91 12.38 1.87
N ASP A 121 7.84 11.44 1.84
CA ASP A 121 7.53 10.02 1.81
C ASP A 121 6.90 9.58 3.14
N THR A 122 5.61 9.33 3.11
CA THR A 122 4.85 8.83 4.27
C THR A 122 4.47 7.37 4.14
N VAL A 123 4.65 6.80 2.96
CA VAL A 123 4.47 5.39 2.62
C VAL A 123 5.75 4.84 1.99
N PRO A 124 5.97 3.53 1.98
CA PRO A 124 7.12 2.95 1.29
C PRO A 124 7.15 3.32 -0.20
N SER A 125 8.34 3.61 -0.72
CA SER A 125 8.52 3.80 -2.16
C SER A 125 8.02 2.59 -2.94
N THR A 126 7.40 2.82 -4.09
CA THR A 126 6.91 1.74 -4.96
C THR A 126 8.03 0.80 -5.43
N THR A 127 9.28 1.28 -5.46
CA THR A 127 10.46 0.48 -5.82
C THR A 127 11.05 -0.31 -4.67
N ASP A 128 10.51 -0.19 -3.44
CA ASP A 128 10.94 -0.93 -2.25
C ASP A 128 10.02 -2.13 -2.03
N ILE A 129 10.60 -3.30 -1.73
CA ILE A 129 9.84 -4.53 -1.42
C ILE A 129 8.89 -4.34 -0.24
N SER A 130 9.20 -3.44 0.68
CA SER A 130 8.35 -3.13 1.83
C SER A 130 6.97 -2.61 1.41
N SER A 131 6.88 -1.90 0.26
CA SER A 131 5.60 -1.42 -0.24
C SER A 131 4.66 -2.57 -0.61
N SER A 132 5.16 -3.60 -1.27
CA SER A 132 4.36 -4.79 -1.62
C SER A 132 4.08 -5.64 -0.39
N LEU A 133 5.08 -5.96 0.44
CA LEU A 133 4.89 -6.82 1.61
C LEU A 133 3.90 -6.24 2.62
N ILE A 134 4.00 -4.96 2.92
CA ILE A 134 3.08 -4.31 3.86
C ILE A 134 1.68 -4.22 3.24
N ARG A 135 1.59 -3.80 1.98
CA ARG A 135 0.31 -3.71 1.28
C ARG A 135 -0.39 -5.05 1.19
N ASP A 136 0.31 -6.11 0.77
CA ASP A 136 -0.26 -7.45 0.65
C ASP A 136 -0.79 -7.96 1.99
N ALA A 137 -0.04 -7.78 3.07
CA ALA A 137 -0.49 -8.15 4.41
C ALA A 137 -1.76 -7.41 4.83
N LEU A 138 -1.88 -6.11 4.47
CA LEU A 138 -3.07 -5.32 4.75
C LEU A 138 -4.24 -5.72 3.88
N VAL A 139 -4.02 -5.89 2.59
CA VAL A 139 -5.05 -6.29 1.63
C VAL A 139 -5.60 -7.66 1.96
N ASP A 140 -4.76 -8.63 2.26
CA ASP A 140 -5.18 -9.95 2.71
C ASP A 140 -6.08 -9.86 3.95
N THR A 141 -5.68 -9.05 4.92
CA THR A 141 -6.48 -8.87 6.15
C THR A 141 -7.81 -8.16 5.87
N ILE A 142 -7.79 -7.12 5.04
CA ILE A 142 -9.00 -6.40 4.61
C ILE A 142 -9.98 -7.38 3.96
N ASN A 143 -9.48 -8.23 3.06
CA ASN A 143 -10.31 -9.17 2.31
C ASN A 143 -10.79 -10.36 3.17
N LEU A 144 -9.97 -10.84 4.10
CA LEU A 144 -10.35 -11.93 5.01
C LEU A 144 -11.36 -11.49 6.09
N LEU A 145 -11.36 -10.22 6.48
CA LEU A 145 -12.26 -9.67 7.51
C LEU A 145 -13.49 -8.96 6.94
N ASP A 146 -13.88 -9.25 5.70
CA ASP A 146 -15.01 -8.60 5.01
C ASP A 146 -16.34 -8.69 5.76
N PHE A 147 -16.52 -9.75 6.56
CA PHE A 147 -17.68 -9.96 7.41
C PHE A 147 -17.75 -9.03 8.64
N ASN A 148 -16.66 -8.31 8.98
CA ASN A 148 -16.61 -7.45 10.17
C ASN A 148 -15.77 -6.18 9.95
N ARG A 149 -16.36 -5.16 9.31
CA ARG A 149 -15.69 -3.89 9.02
C ARG A 149 -15.08 -3.19 10.25
N VAL A 150 -15.65 -3.40 11.44
CA VAL A 150 -15.12 -2.80 12.67
C VAL A 150 -13.83 -3.47 13.11
N ALA A 151 -13.74 -4.81 12.97
CA ALA A 151 -12.50 -5.54 13.22
C ALA A 151 -11.42 -5.14 12.22
N THR A 152 -11.77 -5.04 10.94
CA THR A 152 -10.86 -4.54 9.89
C THR A 152 -10.34 -3.14 10.22
N ALA A 153 -11.23 -2.21 10.58
CA ALA A 153 -10.82 -0.84 10.93
C ALA A 153 -9.89 -0.79 12.15
N LYS A 154 -10.16 -1.59 13.20
CA LYS A 154 -9.26 -1.70 14.36
C LYS A 154 -7.89 -2.24 13.97
N PHE A 155 -7.84 -3.28 13.17
CA PHE A 155 -6.58 -3.83 12.66
C PHE A 155 -5.78 -2.77 11.91
N LEU A 156 -6.41 -2.04 10.99
CA LEU A 156 -5.77 -0.98 10.20
C LEU A 156 -5.23 0.17 11.07
N ILE A 157 -5.95 0.54 12.11
CA ILE A 157 -5.51 1.58 13.06
C ILE A 157 -4.30 1.12 13.88
N ASP A 158 -4.26 -0.15 14.24
CA ASP A 158 -3.23 -0.75 15.09
C ASP A 158 -2.12 -1.45 14.29
N ILE A 159 -2.00 -1.17 12.99
CA ILE A 159 -1.02 -1.79 12.08
C ILE A 159 0.41 -1.77 12.64
N ALA A 160 0.82 -0.70 13.30
CA ALA A 160 2.15 -0.57 13.85
C ALA A 160 2.51 -1.66 14.88
N CYS A 161 1.50 -2.34 15.47
CA CYS A 161 1.71 -3.44 16.41
C CYS A 161 2.21 -4.75 15.73
N TYR A 162 2.05 -4.86 14.42
CA TYR A 162 2.37 -6.08 13.66
C TYR A 162 3.71 -6.01 12.94
N PHE A 163 4.38 -4.88 12.98
CA PHE A 163 5.66 -4.63 12.32
C PHE A 163 6.74 -4.19 13.33
N PRO A 164 8.02 -4.22 12.97
CA PRO A 164 9.09 -3.70 13.82
C PRO A 164 8.82 -2.25 14.25
N THR A 165 9.22 -1.91 15.47
CA THR A 165 9.00 -0.56 16.05
C THR A 165 9.67 0.57 15.26
N THR A 166 10.64 0.23 14.42
CA THR A 166 11.33 1.17 13.52
C THR A 166 10.62 1.40 12.20
N THR A 167 9.58 0.61 11.88
CA THR A 167 8.88 0.68 10.58
C THR A 167 7.97 1.89 10.49
N PHE A 168 7.32 2.25 11.59
CA PHE A 168 6.32 3.32 11.61
C PHE A 168 6.62 4.38 12.66
N VAL A 169 6.26 5.62 12.36
CA VAL A 169 6.18 6.68 13.37
C VAL A 169 5.03 6.42 14.33
N LYS A 170 5.02 7.13 15.45
CA LYS A 170 3.90 7.10 16.39
C LYS A 170 2.61 7.57 15.69
N ARG A 171 1.50 6.87 15.97
CA ARG A 171 0.18 7.24 15.47
C ARG A 171 -0.16 8.72 15.72
N ALA A 172 -0.83 9.35 14.77
CA ALA A 172 -1.19 10.77 14.77
C ALA A 172 0.00 11.74 14.76
N THR A 173 1.19 11.30 14.33
CA THR A 173 2.31 12.22 14.08
C THR A 173 1.92 13.24 13.01
N PRO A 174 2.03 14.56 13.27
CA PRO A 174 1.71 15.59 12.29
C PRO A 174 2.57 15.49 11.04
N PHE A 175 2.01 15.87 9.88
CA PHE A 175 2.73 15.80 8.60
C PHE A 175 4.00 16.68 8.59
N ASP A 176 3.95 17.86 9.21
CA ASP A 176 5.11 18.76 9.32
C ASP A 176 6.26 18.09 10.09
N ARG A 177 5.94 17.28 11.10
CA ARG A 177 6.94 16.51 11.83
C ARG A 177 7.59 15.42 10.98
N MET A 178 6.86 14.84 10.03
CA MET A 178 7.42 13.89 9.05
C MET A 178 8.46 14.58 8.17
N ARG A 179 8.21 15.84 7.79
CA ARG A 179 9.16 16.64 7.01
C ARG A 179 10.49 16.87 7.75
N GLU A 180 10.44 17.06 9.07
CA GLU A 180 11.65 17.20 9.89
C GLU A 180 12.44 15.89 10.04
N LEU A 181 11.76 14.75 10.01
CA LEU A 181 12.37 13.42 10.10
C LEU A 181 12.94 12.94 8.77
N ALA A 182 12.57 13.59 7.65
CA ALA A 182 13.07 13.26 6.33
C ALA A 182 14.60 13.47 6.25
N GLY A 183 15.34 12.37 6.07
CA GLY A 183 16.81 12.42 5.87
C GLY A 183 17.64 11.46 6.72
N GLU A 184 17.10 10.88 7.80
CA GLU A 184 17.84 9.84 8.54
C GLU A 184 17.20 8.49 8.32
N VAL A 185 16.56 7.79 8.89
CA VAL A 185 15.81 6.56 8.56
C VAL A 185 14.34 6.95 8.58
N GLN A 186 13.68 6.99 7.43
CA GLN A 186 12.28 7.41 7.38
C GLN A 186 11.35 6.28 7.83
N PRO A 187 10.84 6.31 9.05
CA PRO A 187 9.70 5.48 9.39
C PRO A 187 8.46 6.04 8.70
N TRP A 188 7.61 5.16 8.19
CA TRP A 188 6.39 5.53 7.48
C TRP A 188 5.26 5.90 8.42
N LYS A 189 4.24 6.56 7.89
CA LYS A 189 3.06 6.96 8.64
C LYS A 189 2.00 5.84 8.58
N PRO A 190 1.66 5.19 9.71
CA PRO A 190 0.79 4.01 9.70
C PRO A 190 -0.60 4.32 9.15
N GLU A 191 -1.13 5.53 9.38
CA GLU A 191 -2.43 5.95 8.86
C GLU A 191 -2.44 6.03 7.34
N ASP A 192 -1.38 6.58 6.75
CA ASP A 192 -1.28 6.74 5.30
C ASP A 192 -1.16 5.38 4.62
N VAL A 193 -0.34 4.49 5.17
CA VAL A 193 -0.20 3.12 4.66
C VAL A 193 -1.53 2.36 4.74
N ALA A 194 -2.26 2.50 5.84
CA ALA A 194 -3.57 1.86 6.02
C ALA A 194 -4.62 2.39 5.04
N VAL A 195 -4.71 3.72 4.89
CA VAL A 195 -5.63 4.37 3.96
C VAL A 195 -5.28 4.03 2.51
N ASP A 196 -3.99 4.02 2.18
CA ASP A 196 -3.50 3.65 0.84
C ASP A 196 -3.89 2.22 0.46
N ALA A 197 -3.76 1.27 1.38
CA ALA A 197 -4.16 -0.11 1.16
C ALA A 197 -5.66 -0.24 0.88
N VAL A 198 -6.53 0.50 1.58
CA VAL A 198 -7.96 0.47 1.32
C VAL A 198 -8.29 1.10 -0.04
N PHE A 199 -7.67 2.22 -0.39
CA PHE A 199 -7.87 2.85 -1.70
C PHE A 199 -7.35 1.98 -2.84
N SER A 200 -6.26 1.25 -2.66
CA SER A 200 -5.76 0.32 -3.67
C SER A 200 -6.79 -0.75 -4.05
N GLN A 201 -7.61 -1.18 -3.09
CA GLN A 201 -8.69 -2.14 -3.32
C GLN A 201 -9.95 -1.48 -3.89
N LEU A 202 -10.30 -0.29 -3.41
CA LEU A 202 -11.41 0.49 -3.93
C LEU A 202 -11.23 0.82 -5.42
N PHE A 203 -10.01 1.10 -5.82
CA PHE A 203 -9.65 1.50 -7.18
C PHE A 203 -9.08 0.36 -8.04
N GLN A 204 -9.15 -0.87 -7.58
CA GLN A 204 -8.71 -2.03 -8.36
C GLN A 204 -9.62 -2.23 -9.57
N LEU A 205 -9.02 -2.21 -10.77
CA LEU A 205 -9.73 -2.44 -12.02
C LEU A 205 -9.52 -3.89 -12.52
N PRO A 206 -10.49 -4.46 -13.24
CA PRO A 206 -11.80 -3.91 -13.60
C PRO A 206 -12.81 -3.98 -12.46
N ALA A 207 -12.59 -4.83 -11.48
CA ALA A 207 -13.46 -5.02 -10.32
C ALA A 207 -12.62 -5.23 -9.05
N SER A 208 -13.12 -4.71 -7.93
CA SER A 208 -12.58 -4.99 -6.61
C SER A 208 -13.01 -6.37 -6.13
N GLU A 209 -12.27 -6.98 -5.19
CA GLU A 209 -12.58 -8.29 -4.60
C GLU A 209 -13.97 -8.28 -3.93
N HIS A 210 -14.30 -7.21 -3.20
CA HIS A 210 -15.57 -7.03 -2.52
C HIS A 210 -16.36 -5.86 -3.09
N LYS A 211 -17.63 -5.73 -2.68
CA LYS A 211 -18.46 -4.58 -3.03
C LYS A 211 -17.83 -3.27 -2.55
N LEU A 212 -17.83 -2.24 -3.37
CA LEU A 212 -17.22 -0.93 -3.08
C LEU A 212 -17.67 -0.35 -1.73
N VAL A 213 -18.96 -0.54 -1.38
CA VAL A 213 -19.52 -0.06 -0.10
C VAL A 213 -18.83 -0.66 1.14
N TYR A 214 -18.22 -1.83 1.02
CA TYR A 214 -17.42 -2.41 2.10
C TYR A 214 -16.22 -1.51 2.41
N TYR A 215 -15.43 -1.15 1.40
CA TYR A 215 -14.27 -0.27 1.55
C TYR A 215 -14.67 1.13 2.02
N HIS A 216 -15.80 1.66 1.51
CA HIS A 216 -16.40 2.91 2.01
C HIS A 216 -16.65 2.85 3.51
N SER A 217 -17.25 1.75 3.95
CA SER A 217 -17.58 1.53 5.37
C SER A 217 -16.35 1.35 6.24
N VAL A 218 -15.32 0.66 5.76
CA VAL A 218 -14.05 0.49 6.49
C VAL A 218 -13.39 1.84 6.75
N LEU A 219 -13.25 2.70 5.73
CA LEU A 219 -12.69 4.05 5.89
C LEU A 219 -13.52 4.91 6.85
N THR A 220 -14.85 4.80 6.79
CA THR A 220 -15.76 5.49 7.72
C THR A 220 -15.54 5.03 9.16
N GLU A 221 -15.41 3.73 9.40
CA GLU A 221 -15.15 3.19 10.75
C GLU A 221 -13.75 3.59 11.25
N CYS A 222 -12.72 3.60 10.39
CA CYS A 222 -11.40 4.11 10.75
C CYS A 222 -11.47 5.56 11.23
N CYS A 223 -12.20 6.43 10.53
CA CYS A 223 -12.41 7.82 10.94
C CYS A 223 -13.16 7.95 12.27
N LYS A 224 -14.17 7.11 12.52
CA LYS A 224 -14.91 7.14 13.79
C LYS A 224 -14.08 6.68 14.98
N ILE A 225 -13.24 5.66 14.78
CA ILE A 225 -12.41 5.10 15.86
C ILE A 225 -11.22 6.00 16.19
N ALA A 226 -10.56 6.56 15.18
CA ALA A 226 -9.34 7.35 15.35
C ALA A 226 -9.36 8.65 14.52
N PRO A 227 -10.31 9.58 14.77
CA PRO A 227 -10.49 10.76 13.91
C PRO A 227 -9.23 11.65 13.83
N ALA A 228 -8.53 11.86 14.93
CA ALA A 228 -7.32 12.69 14.96
C ALA A 228 -6.15 12.12 14.13
N ALA A 229 -6.13 10.82 13.91
CA ALA A 229 -5.12 10.14 13.12
C ALA A 229 -5.53 10.04 11.64
N ILE A 230 -6.73 9.55 11.37
CA ILE A 230 -7.19 9.17 10.02
C ILE A 230 -7.68 10.39 9.22
N ALA A 231 -8.39 11.36 9.84
CA ALA A 231 -8.96 12.47 9.09
C ALA A 231 -7.92 13.35 8.36
N PRO A 232 -6.75 13.67 8.94
CA PRO A 232 -5.71 14.40 8.21
C PRO A 232 -5.16 13.61 7.00
N SER A 233 -4.99 12.29 7.13
CA SER A 233 -4.55 11.41 6.07
C SER A 233 -5.58 11.37 4.93
N LEU A 234 -6.85 11.13 5.24
CA LEU A 234 -7.93 11.19 4.25
C LEU A 234 -8.05 12.58 3.59
N GLY A 235 -7.86 13.65 4.36
CA GLY A 235 -7.88 15.01 3.81
C GLY A 235 -6.82 15.22 2.71
N ARG A 236 -5.63 14.65 2.85
CA ARG A 236 -4.59 14.68 1.81
C ARG A 236 -4.96 13.80 0.62
N ALA A 237 -5.42 12.59 0.86
CA ALA A 237 -5.88 11.69 -0.20
C ALA A 237 -7.02 12.29 -1.03
N ILE A 238 -8.00 12.94 -0.38
CA ILE A 238 -9.12 13.60 -1.07
C ILE A 238 -8.61 14.70 -1.99
N ARG A 239 -7.69 15.56 -1.53
CA ARG A 239 -7.11 16.63 -2.35
C ARG A 239 -6.33 16.06 -3.54
N PHE A 240 -5.53 15.05 -3.31
CA PHE A 240 -4.79 14.36 -4.38
C PHE A 240 -5.75 13.79 -5.44
N LEU A 241 -6.77 13.04 -5.01
CA LEU A 241 -7.73 12.42 -5.92
C LEU A 241 -8.58 13.47 -6.67
N TYR A 242 -8.98 14.54 -5.98
CA TYR A 242 -9.70 15.65 -6.61
C TYR A 242 -8.87 16.33 -7.71
N ASN A 243 -7.61 16.62 -7.45
CA ASN A 243 -6.72 17.25 -8.42
C ASN A 243 -6.36 16.31 -9.60
N SER A 244 -6.52 15.01 -9.41
CA SER A 244 -6.25 13.98 -10.43
C SER A 244 -7.47 13.65 -11.30
N LEU A 245 -8.66 14.19 -11.01
CA LEU A 245 -9.91 13.82 -11.69
C LEU A 245 -9.87 13.97 -13.21
N GLU A 246 -9.17 14.98 -13.73
CA GLU A 246 -9.09 15.24 -15.18
C GLU A 246 -8.23 14.21 -15.93
N THR A 247 -7.25 13.61 -15.25
CA THR A 247 -6.30 12.64 -15.81
C THR A 247 -6.61 11.21 -15.42
N MET A 248 -7.52 11.02 -14.46
CA MET A 248 -7.91 9.74 -13.93
C MET A 248 -8.85 8.99 -14.89
N ASP A 249 -8.74 7.65 -14.90
CA ASP A 249 -9.72 6.80 -15.58
C ASP A 249 -11.16 7.13 -15.12
N LEU A 250 -12.12 7.11 -16.06
CA LEU A 250 -13.50 7.47 -15.77
C LEU A 250 -14.14 6.60 -14.69
N GLU A 251 -13.85 5.29 -14.70
CA GLU A 251 -14.38 4.37 -13.68
C GLU A 251 -13.79 4.72 -12.30
N LEU A 252 -12.50 5.03 -12.22
CA LEU A 252 -11.85 5.45 -10.97
C LEU A 252 -12.42 6.79 -10.47
N SER A 253 -12.64 7.73 -11.37
CA SER A 253 -13.29 9.01 -11.05
C SER A 253 -14.68 8.80 -10.46
N ASN A 254 -15.50 7.93 -11.06
CA ASN A 254 -16.83 7.59 -10.54
C ASN A 254 -16.75 6.94 -9.16
N ARG A 255 -15.81 5.99 -8.94
CA ARG A 255 -15.60 5.35 -7.62
C ARG A 255 -15.18 6.35 -6.56
N PHE A 256 -14.31 7.30 -6.92
CA PHE A 256 -13.94 8.39 -6.01
C PHE A 256 -15.14 9.26 -5.64
N LEU A 257 -15.95 9.69 -6.61
CA LEU A 257 -17.12 10.51 -6.37
C LEU A 257 -18.15 9.80 -5.49
N ASP A 258 -18.43 8.53 -5.76
CA ASP A 258 -19.34 7.71 -4.95
C ASP A 258 -18.83 7.55 -3.51
N TRP A 259 -17.54 7.24 -3.36
CA TRP A 259 -16.92 7.16 -2.04
C TRP A 259 -16.95 8.50 -1.30
N PHE A 260 -16.59 9.58 -1.97
CA PHE A 260 -16.54 10.92 -1.36
C PHE A 260 -17.93 11.39 -0.93
N ALA A 261 -18.95 11.17 -1.76
CA ALA A 261 -20.34 11.47 -1.39
C ALA A 261 -20.80 10.65 -0.17
N HIS A 262 -20.45 9.37 -0.12
CA HIS A 262 -20.69 8.50 1.04
C HIS A 262 -19.95 9.02 2.27
N HIS A 263 -18.69 9.39 2.15
CA HIS A 263 -17.89 9.93 3.24
C HIS A 263 -18.51 11.21 3.80
N LEU A 264 -18.81 12.18 2.94
CA LEU A 264 -19.43 13.45 3.36
C LEU A 264 -20.77 13.24 4.06
N SER A 265 -21.61 12.34 3.56
CA SER A 265 -22.92 12.05 4.16
C SER A 265 -22.81 11.48 5.58
N ASN A 266 -21.73 10.72 5.88
CA ASN A 266 -21.48 10.19 7.22
C ASN A 266 -20.90 11.22 8.21
N PHE A 267 -20.38 12.35 7.71
CA PHE A 267 -19.73 13.39 8.53
C PHE A 267 -20.37 14.76 8.37
N GLY A 268 -21.69 14.80 8.11
CA GLY A 268 -22.50 16.03 8.08
C GLY A 268 -22.07 17.00 6.98
N PHE A 269 -21.55 16.51 5.86
CA PHE A 269 -21.05 17.30 4.74
C PHE A 269 -19.96 18.33 5.11
N THR A 270 -19.24 18.04 6.19
CA THR A 270 -18.16 18.90 6.67
C THR A 270 -16.92 18.75 5.79
N TRP A 271 -16.58 19.79 5.06
CA TRP A 271 -15.39 19.92 4.24
C TRP A 271 -14.96 21.37 4.14
N LYS A 272 -13.72 21.64 3.85
CA LYS A 272 -13.22 23.00 3.66
C LYS A 272 -13.49 23.48 2.23
N TRP A 273 -14.76 23.66 1.90
CA TRP A 273 -15.25 24.00 0.56
C TRP A 273 -14.61 25.26 -0.02
N SER A 274 -14.14 26.19 0.83
CA SER A 274 -13.47 27.41 0.37
C SER A 274 -12.18 27.16 -0.43
N GLU A 275 -11.50 26.04 -0.21
CA GLU A 275 -10.29 25.68 -0.99
C GLU A 275 -10.65 25.44 -2.45
N TRP A 276 -11.77 24.79 -2.72
CA TRP A 276 -12.21 24.43 -4.08
C TRP A 276 -12.94 25.55 -4.82
N TYR A 277 -13.44 26.55 -4.11
CA TYR A 277 -14.05 27.73 -4.72
C TYR A 277 -13.01 28.61 -5.45
N VAL A 278 -11.81 28.71 -4.93
CA VAL A 278 -10.76 29.54 -5.49
C VAL A 278 -10.18 28.93 -6.77
N GLU A 279 -10.02 27.62 -6.82
CA GLU A 279 -9.52 26.91 -8.00
C GLU A 279 -10.50 27.00 -9.17
N ASN A 280 -11.80 26.80 -8.93
CA ASN A 280 -12.83 26.91 -9.99
C ASN A 280 -13.06 28.34 -10.49
N ALA A 281 -12.82 29.36 -9.68
CA ALA A 281 -12.91 30.76 -10.13
C ALA A 281 -11.83 31.13 -11.16
N SER A 282 -10.67 30.46 -11.12
CA SER A 282 -9.61 30.63 -12.12
C SER A 282 -9.94 29.96 -13.45
N PHE A 283 -10.77 28.90 -13.44
CA PHE A 283 -11.16 28.15 -14.64
C PHE A 283 -12.23 28.84 -15.48
N HIS A 284 -13.06 29.71 -14.88
CA HIS A 284 -14.10 30.47 -15.59
C HIS A 284 -13.61 31.80 -16.16
N MET A 285 -12.33 32.16 -16.04
CA MET A 285 -11.76 33.41 -16.58
C MET A 285 -10.81 33.17 -17.77
N LEU A 286 -10.77 31.99 -18.35
CA LEU A 286 -10.13 31.66 -19.62
C LEU A 286 -11.18 31.17 -20.61
#